data_cf1fd54ded87fb204fd74eab09b56cad
#
_entry.id   cf1fd54ded87fb204fd74eab09b56cad
#
_cell.length_a   1.000
_cell.length_b   1.000
_cell.length_c   1.000
_cell.angle_alpha   90.00
_cell.angle_beta   90.00
_cell.angle_gamma   90.00
#
_symmetry.space_group_name_H-M   'P 1'
#
loop_
_entity.id
_entity.type
_entity.pdbx_description
1 polymer ?
#
loop_
_entity_poly.entity_id
_entity_poly.type
_entity_poly.pdbx_seq_one_letter_code
_entity_poly.pdbx_strand_id
1 'polypeptide(L)'
;TYTATDPTTIALLPIGYADGYLRIMQGSFVNVNGHQCEVIGRVCMDQTIVKVPDQVKAGDSVILIDNHRESPQSVEVVAEKQHTINYEVLCNLSRRLPRIYHDGDQRFVTNELLK
;
A
#
# COMPACT_ATOMS: atom_id res chain seq x y z
N THR A 1 9.38 15.46 -4.01
CA THR A 1 9.97 14.80 -5.20
C THR A 1 11.21 14.03 -4.81
N TYR A 2 11.53 13.05 -5.63
CA TYR A 2 12.69 12.19 -5.43
C TYR A 2 13.64 12.32 -6.61
N THR A 3 14.93 12.46 -6.32
CA THR A 3 15.96 12.51 -7.35
C THR A 3 16.89 11.32 -7.14
N ALA A 4 17.00 10.44 -8.15
CA ALA A 4 17.89 9.30 -8.10
C ALA A 4 19.31 9.74 -8.44
N THR A 5 20.30 9.31 -7.65
CA THR A 5 21.71 9.57 -7.91
C THR A 5 22.34 8.46 -8.77
N ASP A 6 21.73 7.28 -8.79
CA ASP A 6 22.16 6.12 -9.57
C ASP A 6 20.98 5.58 -10.36
N PRO A 7 21.22 4.74 -11.40
CA PRO A 7 20.14 4.05 -12.08
C PRO A 7 19.28 3.28 -11.07
N THR A 8 17.97 3.49 -11.13
CA THR A 8 17.04 2.97 -10.12
C THR A 8 15.82 2.36 -10.82
N THR A 9 15.44 1.16 -10.38
CA THR A 9 14.21 0.53 -10.85
C THR A 9 13.08 0.95 -9.93
N ILE A 10 11.99 1.40 -10.53
CA ILE A 10 10.80 1.82 -9.79
C ILE A 10 9.59 1.01 -10.24
N ALA A 11 8.61 0.91 -9.36
CA ALA A 11 7.29 0.37 -9.69
C ALA A 11 6.23 1.42 -9.39
N LEU A 12 5.23 1.46 -10.26
CA LEU A 12 4.07 2.32 -10.09
C LEU A 12 2.92 1.48 -9.53
N LEU A 13 2.47 1.81 -8.34
CA LEU A 13 1.33 1.14 -7.71
C LEU A 13 0.05 1.91 -8.02
N PRO A 14 -1.02 1.24 -8.47
CA PRO A 14 -2.28 1.91 -8.79
C PRO A 14 -3.12 2.19 -7.54
N ILE A 15 -2.53 2.82 -6.55
CA ILE A 15 -3.17 3.17 -5.29
C ILE A 15 -2.56 4.47 -4.77
N GLY A 16 -3.38 5.32 -4.19
CA GLY A 16 -2.92 6.58 -3.64
C GLY A 16 -3.85 7.11 -2.56
N TYR A 17 -3.78 8.42 -2.29
CA TYR A 17 -4.49 8.96 -1.12
C TYR A 17 -6.01 8.94 -1.29
N ALA A 18 -6.53 8.90 -2.52
CA ALA A 18 -7.97 8.74 -2.73
C ALA A 18 -8.47 7.36 -2.29
N ASP A 19 -7.58 6.38 -2.17
CA ASP A 19 -7.89 5.03 -1.70
C ASP A 19 -7.67 4.87 -0.19
N GLY A 20 -7.06 5.87 0.45
CA GLY A 20 -6.75 5.83 1.88
C GLY A 20 -5.27 5.66 2.18
N TYR A 21 -4.41 5.55 1.16
CA TYR A 21 -2.96 5.51 1.37
C TYR A 21 -2.42 6.93 1.38
N LEU A 22 -2.38 7.52 2.55
CA LEU A 22 -2.20 8.97 2.74
C LEU A 22 -0.81 9.46 2.32
N ARG A 23 -0.74 10.75 1.99
CA ARG A 23 0.51 11.38 1.53
C ARG A 23 1.64 11.30 2.56
N ILE A 24 1.31 11.24 3.84
CA ILE A 24 2.30 11.11 4.92
C ILE A 24 3.07 9.79 4.84
N MET A 25 2.59 8.81 4.05
CA MET A 25 3.27 7.52 3.91
C MET A 25 4.53 7.59 3.04
N GLN A 26 4.84 8.74 2.44
CA GLN A 26 6.12 8.95 1.75
C GLN A 26 7.27 8.62 2.69
N GLY A 27 8.23 7.85 2.23
CA GLY A 27 9.37 7.40 3.03
C GLY A 27 9.10 6.13 3.83
N SER A 28 7.86 5.65 3.83
CA SER A 28 7.52 4.36 4.44
C SER A 28 7.91 3.21 3.51
N PHE A 29 7.75 1.99 3.98
CA PHE A 29 8.04 0.79 3.21
C PHE A 29 6.79 -0.01 2.95
N VAL A 30 6.72 -0.58 1.75
CA VAL A 30 5.71 -1.56 1.39
C VAL A 30 6.41 -2.87 1.05
N ASN A 31 5.70 -3.98 1.12
CA ASN A 31 6.24 -5.29 0.78
C ASN A 31 5.85 -5.60 -0.67
N VAL A 32 6.85 -5.73 -1.55
CA VAL A 32 6.63 -6.11 -2.95
C VAL A 32 7.28 -7.47 -3.15
N ASN A 33 6.45 -8.49 -3.31
CA ASN A 33 6.89 -9.88 -3.52
C ASN A 33 7.95 -10.33 -2.51
N GLY A 34 7.74 -9.98 -1.22
CA GLY A 34 8.67 -10.33 -0.15
C GLY A 34 9.79 -9.33 0.11
N HIS A 35 9.93 -8.29 -0.72
CA HIS A 35 10.97 -7.27 -0.58
C HIS A 35 10.40 -6.02 0.08
N GLN A 36 11.13 -5.47 1.06
CA GLN A 36 10.78 -4.18 1.66
C GLN A 36 11.22 -3.06 0.71
N CYS A 37 10.26 -2.32 0.17
CA CYS A 37 10.49 -1.33 -0.85
C CYS A 37 10.05 0.05 -0.37
N GLU A 38 10.91 1.03 -0.53
CA GLU A 38 10.64 2.39 -0.05
C GLU A 38 9.68 3.14 -0.97
N VAL A 39 8.70 3.81 -0.38
CA VAL A 39 7.83 4.75 -1.08
C VAL A 39 8.63 6.03 -1.33
N ILE A 40 8.89 6.33 -2.60
CA ILE A 40 9.68 7.48 -3.00
C ILE A 40 8.81 8.51 -3.72
N GLY A 41 9.23 9.78 -3.63
CA GLY A 41 8.43 10.85 -4.18
C GLY A 41 7.13 11.04 -3.42
N ARG A 42 6.23 11.81 -3.98
CA ARG A 42 4.94 12.12 -3.35
C ARG A 42 3.93 11.05 -3.67
N VAL A 43 3.16 10.63 -2.65
CA VAL A 43 1.98 9.81 -2.90
C VAL A 43 0.95 10.68 -3.61
N CYS A 44 0.49 10.21 -4.78
CA CYS A 44 -0.49 10.92 -5.58
C CYS A 44 -1.90 10.46 -5.25
N MET A 45 -2.90 11.03 -5.92
CA MET A 45 -4.30 10.67 -5.69
C MET A 45 -4.54 9.18 -5.96
N ASP A 46 -4.03 8.67 -7.08
CA ASP A 46 -4.32 7.32 -7.57
C ASP A 46 -3.09 6.45 -7.77
N GLN A 47 -1.91 6.97 -7.45
CA GLN A 47 -0.65 6.30 -7.76
C GLN A 47 0.37 6.52 -6.66
N THR A 48 1.23 5.53 -6.47
CA THR A 48 2.34 5.57 -5.52
C THR A 48 3.55 4.95 -6.20
N ILE A 49 4.70 5.60 -6.11
CA ILE A 49 5.94 5.10 -6.70
C ILE A 49 6.80 4.50 -5.61
N VAL A 50 7.30 3.30 -5.85
CA VAL A 50 8.20 2.62 -4.93
C VAL A 50 9.49 2.24 -5.64
N LYS A 51 10.59 2.28 -4.90
CA LYS A 51 11.88 1.82 -5.37
C LYS A 51 11.98 0.31 -5.16
N VAL A 52 12.19 -0.44 -6.22
CA VAL A 52 12.14 -1.90 -6.18
C VAL A 52 13.43 -2.50 -6.72
N PRO A 53 13.78 -3.74 -6.29
CA PRO A 53 14.87 -4.48 -6.91
C PRO A 53 14.49 -4.90 -8.34
N ASP A 54 15.52 -5.15 -9.17
CA ASP A 54 15.34 -5.41 -10.61
C ASP A 54 14.52 -6.67 -10.91
N GLN A 55 14.46 -7.62 -9.99
CA GLN A 55 13.70 -8.86 -10.19
C GLN A 55 12.20 -8.70 -10.00
N VAL A 56 11.73 -7.56 -9.52
CA VAL A 56 10.29 -7.28 -9.39
C VAL A 56 9.70 -7.05 -10.76
N LYS A 57 8.52 -7.64 -11.00
CA LYS A 57 7.82 -7.59 -12.29
C LYS A 57 6.39 -7.13 -12.11
N ALA A 58 5.83 -6.58 -13.18
CA ALA A 58 4.40 -6.24 -13.20
C ALA A 58 3.57 -7.50 -12.90
N GLY A 59 2.57 -7.34 -12.05
CA GLY A 59 1.74 -8.44 -11.58
C GLY A 59 2.18 -9.03 -10.23
N ASP A 60 3.35 -8.67 -9.73
CA ASP A 60 3.80 -9.09 -8.41
C ASP A 60 2.90 -8.52 -7.32
N SER A 61 2.70 -9.30 -6.25
CA SER A 61 1.85 -8.89 -5.13
C SER A 61 2.52 -7.80 -4.30
N VAL A 62 1.71 -6.85 -3.87
CA VAL A 62 2.16 -5.74 -3.00
C VAL A 62 1.30 -5.73 -1.74
N ILE A 63 1.94 -5.62 -0.59
CA ILE A 63 1.27 -5.50 0.70
C ILE A 63 1.60 -4.12 1.26
N LEU A 64 0.57 -3.27 1.41
CA LEU A 64 0.72 -1.96 2.00
C LEU A 64 0.38 -1.98 3.49
N ILE A 65 -0.64 -2.75 3.85
CA ILE A 65 -1.08 -2.96 5.23
C ILE A 65 -1.25 -4.45 5.45
N ASP A 66 -0.58 -4.99 6.47
CA ASP A 66 -0.57 -6.41 6.78
C ASP A 66 -1.36 -6.66 8.07
N ASN A 67 -1.94 -7.84 8.17
CA ASN A 67 -2.67 -8.26 9.37
C ASN A 67 -1.77 -8.92 10.43
N HIS A 68 -0.48 -9.05 10.18
CA HIS A 68 0.46 -9.58 11.16
C HIS A 68 1.02 -8.45 12.02
N ARG A 69 0.84 -8.55 13.33
CA ARG A 69 1.24 -7.51 14.28
C ARG A 69 2.73 -7.19 14.21
N GLU A 70 3.56 -8.19 13.91
CA GLU A 70 5.01 -8.03 13.87
C GLU A 70 5.52 -7.54 12.51
N SER A 71 4.64 -7.41 11.52
CA SER A 71 5.01 -6.95 10.18
C SER A 71 5.40 -5.47 10.20
N PRO A 72 6.42 -5.07 9.42
CA PRO A 72 6.71 -3.65 9.20
C PRO A 72 5.55 -2.90 8.54
N GLN A 73 4.60 -3.60 7.92
CA GLN A 73 3.41 -3.04 7.33
C GLN A 73 2.15 -3.29 8.16
N SER A 74 2.29 -3.65 9.45
CA SER A 74 1.12 -3.85 10.30
C SER A 74 0.30 -2.57 10.38
N VAL A 75 -1.00 -2.72 10.63
CA VAL A 75 -1.89 -1.56 10.76
C VAL A 75 -1.43 -0.65 11.91
N GLU A 76 -0.81 -1.21 12.94
CA GLU A 76 -0.27 -0.43 14.06
C GLU A 76 0.92 0.43 13.63
N VAL A 77 1.82 -0.11 12.82
CA VAL A 77 2.96 0.65 12.28
C VAL A 77 2.47 1.76 11.34
N VAL A 78 1.49 1.44 10.49
CA VAL A 78 0.89 2.42 9.59
C VAL A 78 0.21 3.54 10.39
N ALA A 79 -0.51 3.18 11.45
CA ALA A 79 -1.18 4.15 12.31
C ALA A 79 -0.16 5.08 12.99
N GLU A 80 0.94 4.53 13.49
CA GLU A 80 2.01 5.33 14.09
C GLU A 80 2.59 6.31 13.07
N LYS A 81 2.84 5.86 11.85
CA LYS A 81 3.34 6.72 10.78
C LYS A 81 2.35 7.83 10.44
N GLN A 82 1.06 7.56 10.52
CA GLN A 82 -0.01 8.53 10.25
C GLN A 82 -0.38 9.36 11.49
N HIS A 83 0.30 9.17 12.62
CA HIS A 83 0.02 9.87 13.89
C HIS A 83 -1.43 9.66 14.36
N THR A 84 -1.92 8.43 14.27
CA THR A 84 -3.28 8.09 14.63
C THR A 84 -3.36 6.67 15.22
N ILE A 85 -4.56 6.12 15.31
CA ILE A 85 -4.80 4.76 15.82
C ILE A 85 -5.24 3.84 14.68
N ASN A 86 -5.12 2.53 14.91
CA ASN A 86 -5.43 1.52 13.90
C ASN A 86 -6.86 1.61 13.38
N TYR A 87 -7.82 1.95 14.23
CA TYR A 87 -9.23 2.06 13.81
C TYR A 87 -9.41 3.14 12.74
N GLU A 88 -8.75 4.29 12.89
CA GLU A 88 -8.85 5.36 11.90
C GLU A 88 -8.22 4.96 10.58
N VAL A 89 -7.08 4.26 10.61
CA VAL A 89 -6.43 3.77 9.40
C VAL A 89 -7.41 2.91 8.59
N LEU A 90 -8.09 1.98 9.25
CA LEU A 90 -9.03 1.10 8.58
C LEU A 90 -10.28 1.83 8.09
N CYS A 91 -10.76 2.81 8.86
CA CYS A 91 -11.91 3.62 8.45
C CYS A 91 -11.63 4.50 7.24
N ASN A 92 -10.37 4.89 7.06
CA ASN A 92 -9.98 5.74 5.94
C ASN A 92 -9.79 5.00 4.62
N LEU A 93 -9.85 3.67 4.64
CA LEU A 93 -9.79 2.89 3.40
C LEU A 93 -11.05 3.14 2.59
N SER A 94 -10.84 3.59 1.36
CA SER A 94 -11.92 4.06 0.50
C SER A 94 -12.82 2.93 -0.01
N ARG A 95 -14.08 3.27 -0.27
CA ARG A 95 -15.02 2.39 -0.95
C ARG A 95 -14.62 2.09 -2.40
N ARG A 96 -13.67 2.81 -2.96
CA ARG A 96 -13.09 2.53 -4.27
C ARG A 96 -12.36 1.18 -4.31
N LEU A 97 -11.85 0.74 -3.16
CA LEU A 97 -11.11 -0.52 -3.08
C LEU A 97 -12.09 -1.71 -3.08
N PRO A 98 -11.90 -2.67 -4.00
CA PRO A 98 -12.64 -3.92 -3.92
C PRO A 98 -12.33 -4.63 -2.61
N ARG A 99 -13.32 -5.26 -2.02
CA ARG A 99 -13.16 -6.00 -0.78
C ARG A 99 -13.41 -7.48 -1.03
N ILE A 100 -12.46 -8.28 -0.57
CA ILE A 100 -12.55 -9.73 -0.68
C ILE A 100 -12.76 -10.27 0.72
N TYR A 101 -13.89 -10.94 0.93
CA TYR A 101 -14.23 -11.53 2.21
C TYR A 101 -14.01 -13.04 2.15
N HIS A 102 -13.29 -13.55 3.16
CA HIS A 102 -13.05 -14.98 3.29
C HIS A 102 -13.83 -15.51 4.49
N ASP A 103 -14.65 -16.54 4.24
CA ASP A 103 -15.43 -17.23 5.27
C ASP A 103 -15.19 -18.72 5.09
N GLY A 104 -14.20 -19.24 5.81
CA GLY A 104 -13.75 -20.62 5.61
C GLY A 104 -13.24 -20.79 4.18
N ASP A 105 -13.86 -21.74 3.44
CA ASP A 105 -13.52 -21.98 2.05
C ASP A 105 -14.24 -21.05 1.07
N GLN A 106 -15.13 -20.19 1.57
CA GLN A 106 -15.90 -19.27 0.73
C GLN A 106 -15.19 -17.94 0.59
N ARG A 107 -15.38 -17.32 -0.58
CA ARG A 107 -14.77 -16.05 -0.91
C ARG A 107 -15.82 -15.14 -1.54
N PHE A 108 -15.97 -13.95 -0.97
CA PHE A 108 -16.90 -12.94 -1.46
C PHE A 108 -16.12 -11.70 -1.90
N VAL A 109 -16.51 -11.13 -3.03
CA VAL A 109 -15.89 -9.91 -3.55
C VAL A 109 -16.96 -8.84 -3.67
N THR A 110 -16.70 -7.66 -3.10
CA THR A 110 -17.55 -6.49 -3.31
C THR A 110 -16.75 -5.39 -3.98
N ASN A 111 -17.37 -4.70 -4.93
CA ASN A 111 -16.81 -3.53 -5.57
C ASN A 111 -17.94 -2.53 -5.77
N GLU A 112 -18.02 -1.56 -4.86
CA GLU A 112 -19.15 -0.63 -4.81
C GLU A 112 -19.19 0.33 -5.98
N LEU A 113 -18.10 0.47 -6.73
CA LEU A 113 -18.06 1.32 -7.91
C LEU A 113 -18.54 0.61 -9.18
N LEU A 114 -18.64 -0.71 -9.14
CA LEU A 114 -19.01 -1.53 -10.29
C LEU A 114 -20.36 -2.24 -10.08
N LYS A 115 -21.30 -1.56 -9.49
CA LYS A 115 -22.63 -2.12 -9.24
C LYS A 115 -23.42 -2.34 -10.55
#